data_456cddf85f73afba28e64760914d8a94
#
_entry.id   456cddf85f73afba28e64760914d8a94
#
_cell.length_a   1.000
_cell.length_b   1.000
_cell.length_c   1.000
_cell.angle_alpha   90.00
_cell.angle_beta   90.00
_cell.angle_gamma   90.00
#
_symmetry.space_group_name_H-M   'P 1'
#
loop_
_entity.id
_entity.type
_entity.pdbx_description
1 polymer ?
#
loop_
_entity_poly.entity_id
_entity_poly.type
_entity_poly.pdbx_seq_one_letter_code
_entity_poly.pdbx_strand_id
1 'polypeptide(L)'
;MKALFVIGAGTMGGGIAQVAALHGLTVYLYDIKQELVDKGLKGIADAWDKLVARGKMAAGDRDAALPRIIGTLDMQDAAKADVVIEAAVEKLDVKRSLFSKLSGIVS
;
A
#
# COMPACT_ATOMS: atom_id res chain seq x y z
N MET A 1 -5.27 5.73 14.57
CA MET A 1 -5.23 5.47 13.12
C MET A 1 -5.43 3.99 12.87
N LYS A 2 -6.31 3.63 11.95
CA LYS A 2 -6.64 2.23 11.67
C LYS A 2 -6.33 1.82 10.22
N ALA A 3 -6.40 2.75 9.29
CA ALA A 3 -6.24 2.45 7.87
C ALA A 3 -5.50 3.55 7.12
N LEU A 4 -4.69 3.11 6.18
CA LEU A 4 -3.94 3.97 5.26
C LEU A 4 -4.38 3.69 3.83
N PHE A 5 -4.38 4.73 3.01
CA PHE A 5 -4.49 4.59 1.56
C PHE A 5 -3.17 5.04 0.95
N VAL A 6 -2.47 4.12 0.29
CA VAL A 6 -1.15 4.40 -0.30
C VAL A 6 -1.29 4.45 -1.82
N ILE A 7 -0.90 5.57 -2.40
CA ILE A 7 -0.93 5.80 -3.84
C ILE A 7 0.43 5.46 -4.42
N GLY A 8 0.46 4.46 -5.26
CA GLY A 8 1.70 3.97 -5.87
C GLY A 8 2.18 2.69 -5.25
N ALA A 9 2.15 1.61 -6.03
CA ALA A 9 2.52 0.26 -5.57
C ALA A 9 3.98 -0.09 -5.83
N GLY A 10 4.80 0.91 -6.19
CA GLY A 10 6.25 0.71 -6.42
C GLY A 10 7.03 0.50 -5.13
N THR A 11 8.34 0.64 -5.22
CA THR A 11 9.25 0.37 -4.08
C THR A 11 8.92 1.20 -2.84
N MET A 12 8.67 2.50 -3.00
CA MET A 12 8.37 3.37 -1.87
C MET A 12 7.00 3.04 -1.25
N GLY A 13 5.97 2.90 -2.09
CA GLY A 13 4.62 2.56 -1.60
C GLY A 13 4.58 1.19 -0.95
N GLY A 14 5.26 0.21 -1.55
CA GLY A 14 5.39 -1.12 -0.98
C GLY A 14 6.09 -1.11 0.37
N GLY A 15 7.13 -0.29 0.52
CA GLY A 15 7.83 -0.14 1.80
C GLY A 15 6.94 0.44 2.89
N ILE A 16 6.19 1.48 2.56
CA ILE A 16 5.23 2.09 3.49
C ILE A 16 4.15 1.10 3.90
N ALA A 17 3.61 0.36 2.92
CA ALA A 17 2.59 -0.65 3.18
C ALA A 17 3.08 -1.73 4.14
N GLN A 18 4.30 -2.20 3.97
CA GLN A 18 4.91 -3.20 4.85
C GLN A 18 4.99 -2.71 6.29
N VAL A 19 5.53 -1.52 6.50
CA VAL A 19 5.68 -0.96 7.85
C VAL A 19 4.32 -0.80 8.51
N ALA A 20 3.36 -0.22 7.81
CA ALA A 20 2.03 0.01 8.35
C ALA A 20 1.31 -1.30 8.70
N ALA A 21 1.37 -2.29 7.81
CA ALA A 21 0.72 -3.57 8.03
C ALA A 21 1.33 -4.33 9.22
N LEU A 22 2.65 -4.25 9.38
CA LEU A 22 3.33 -4.86 10.53
C LEU A 22 2.94 -4.20 11.86
N HIS A 23 2.53 -2.94 11.82
CA HIS A 23 2.02 -2.22 12.99
C HIS A 23 0.51 -2.39 13.21
N GLY A 24 -0.12 -3.29 12.47
CA GLY A 24 -1.53 -3.62 12.66
C GLY A 24 -2.52 -2.76 11.89
N LEU A 25 -2.03 -1.92 10.97
CA LEU A 25 -2.89 -1.07 10.16
C LEU A 25 -3.40 -1.81 8.93
N THR A 26 -4.61 -1.48 8.51
CA THR A 26 -5.12 -1.87 7.20
C THR A 26 -4.55 -0.93 6.15
N VAL A 27 -4.05 -1.46 5.05
CA VAL A 27 -3.45 -0.67 3.99
C VAL A 27 -4.16 -0.94 2.68
N TYR A 28 -4.67 0.11 2.06
CA TYR A 28 -5.17 0.05 0.70
C TYR A 28 -4.04 0.49 -0.23
N LEU A 29 -3.51 -0.45 -0.99
CA LEU A 29 -2.40 -0.19 -1.90
C LEU A 29 -2.95 0.02 -3.31
N TYR A 30 -2.94 1.26 -3.73
CA TYR A 30 -3.53 1.70 -4.99
C TYR A 30 -2.48 1.91 -6.07
N ASP A 31 -2.81 1.51 -7.29
CA ASP A 31 -2.12 1.97 -8.47
C ASP A 31 -3.11 2.07 -9.63
N ILE A 32 -2.65 2.60 -10.76
CA ILE A 32 -3.51 2.87 -11.92
C ILE A 32 -3.80 1.63 -12.75
N LYS A 33 -3.01 0.57 -12.60
CA LYS A 33 -3.16 -0.68 -13.35
C LYS A 33 -3.10 -1.88 -12.43
N GLN A 34 -3.90 -2.91 -12.74
CA GLN A 34 -3.91 -4.15 -11.97
C GLN A 34 -2.53 -4.79 -11.91
N GLU A 35 -1.79 -4.80 -13.01
CA GLU A 35 -0.43 -5.40 -13.04
C GLU A 35 0.52 -4.71 -12.07
N LEU A 36 0.39 -3.40 -11.89
CA LEU A 36 1.22 -2.65 -10.94
C LEU A 36 0.86 -2.99 -9.49
N VAL A 37 -0.42 -3.13 -9.21
CA VAL A 37 -0.90 -3.54 -7.89
C VAL A 37 -0.41 -4.96 -7.58
N ASP A 38 -0.61 -5.88 -8.51
CA ASP A 38 -0.20 -7.28 -8.35
C ASP A 38 1.31 -7.41 -8.15
N LYS A 39 2.08 -6.65 -8.91
CA LYS A 39 3.54 -6.63 -8.79
C LYS A 39 3.97 -6.10 -7.42
N GLY A 40 3.29 -5.06 -6.94
CA GLY A 40 3.56 -4.50 -5.62
C GLY A 40 3.27 -5.48 -4.50
N LEU A 41 2.13 -6.15 -4.56
CA LEU A 41 1.73 -7.16 -3.56
C LEU A 41 2.68 -8.36 -3.59
N LYS A 42 3.04 -8.82 -4.77
CA LYS A 42 3.98 -9.93 -4.93
C LYS A 42 5.36 -9.56 -4.38
N GLY A 43 5.81 -8.35 -4.65
CA GLY A 43 7.09 -7.86 -4.14
C GLY A 43 7.14 -7.85 -2.62
N ILE A 44 6.06 -7.46 -1.97
CA ILE A 44 5.94 -7.48 -0.51
C ILE A 44 5.99 -8.91 0.00
N ALA A 45 5.21 -9.80 -0.58
CA ALA A 45 5.17 -11.21 -0.17
C ALA A 45 6.54 -11.86 -0.33
N ASP A 46 7.21 -11.63 -1.46
CA ASP A 46 8.54 -12.18 -1.72
C ASP A 46 9.58 -11.64 -0.73
N ALA A 47 9.52 -10.34 -0.44
CA ALA A 47 10.44 -9.71 0.52
C ALA A 47 10.27 -10.31 1.92
N TRP A 48 9.04 -10.49 2.36
CA TRP A 48 8.75 -11.07 3.67
C TRP A 48 9.12 -12.55 3.74
N ASP A 49 8.91 -13.30 2.65
CA ASP A 49 9.34 -14.70 2.58
C ASP A 49 10.85 -14.83 2.76
N LYS A 50 11.62 -13.92 2.16
CA LYS A 50 13.08 -13.88 2.35
C LYS A 50 13.47 -13.57 3.78
N LEU A 51 12.77 -12.65 4.43
CA LEU A 51 13.04 -12.32 5.82
C LEU A 51 12.73 -13.49 6.75
N VAL A 52 11.63 -14.19 6.50
CA VAL A 52 11.27 -15.39 7.26
C VAL A 52 12.35 -16.48 7.08
N ALA A 53 12.77 -16.70 5.83
CA ALA A 53 13.79 -17.70 5.52
C ALA A 53 15.13 -17.40 6.20
N ARG A 54 15.46 -16.13 6.41
CA ARG A 54 16.69 -15.70 7.08
C ARG A 54 16.55 -15.58 8.59
N GLY A 55 15.40 -15.93 9.15
CA GLY A 55 15.16 -15.81 10.59
C GLY A 55 15.02 -14.38 11.10
N LYS A 56 14.78 -13.41 10.20
CA LYS A 56 14.63 -11.98 10.55
C LYS A 56 13.19 -11.56 10.77
N MET A 57 12.25 -12.44 10.46
CA MET A 57 10.81 -12.21 10.64
C MET A 57 10.16 -13.52 11.02
N ALA A 58 9.25 -13.49 11.98
CA ALA A 58 8.47 -14.68 12.32
C ALA A 58 7.42 -14.93 11.26
N ALA A 59 7.24 -16.20 10.87
CA ALA A 59 6.22 -16.57 9.88
C ALA A 59 4.81 -16.16 10.32
N GLY A 60 4.52 -16.22 11.63
CA GLY A 60 3.24 -15.79 12.17
C GLY A 60 2.98 -14.29 11.98
N ASP A 61 4.02 -13.47 12.09
CA ASP A 61 3.90 -12.03 11.86
C ASP A 61 3.60 -11.73 10.39
N ARG A 62 4.26 -12.44 9.48
CA ARG A 62 3.98 -12.34 8.05
C ARG A 62 2.54 -12.74 7.74
N ASP A 63 2.11 -13.87 8.28
CA ASP A 63 0.77 -14.41 8.01
C ASP A 63 -0.33 -13.50 8.57
N ALA A 64 -0.06 -12.80 9.67
CA ALA A 64 -0.99 -11.84 10.25
C ALA A 64 -1.03 -10.54 9.46
N ALA A 65 0.10 -10.07 8.97
CA ALA A 65 0.22 -8.77 8.32
C ALA A 65 -0.20 -8.77 6.85
N LEU A 66 0.08 -9.84 6.11
CA LEU A 66 -0.22 -9.91 4.67
C LEU A 66 -1.67 -9.60 4.32
N PRO A 67 -2.67 -10.18 5.02
CA PRO A 67 -4.08 -9.88 4.71
C PRO A 67 -4.49 -8.44 4.99
N ARG A 68 -3.69 -7.67 5.72
CA ARG A 68 -3.99 -6.27 6.00
C ARG A 68 -3.70 -5.37 4.81
N ILE A 69 -2.94 -5.87 3.83
CA ILE A 69 -2.61 -5.10 2.62
C ILE A 69 -3.58 -5.51 1.51
N ILE A 70 -4.41 -4.56 1.12
CA ILE A 70 -5.47 -4.77 0.15
C ILE A 70 -5.14 -3.98 -1.12
N GLY A 71 -4.91 -4.69 -2.21
CA GLY A 71 -4.69 -4.04 -3.50
C GLY A 71 -5.99 -3.48 -4.06
N THR A 72 -5.95 -2.29 -4.62
CA THR A 72 -7.13 -1.67 -5.19
C THR A 72 -6.80 -0.82 -6.42
N LEU A 73 -7.75 -0.77 -7.35
CA LEU A 73 -7.75 0.15 -8.48
C LEU A 73 -8.77 1.26 -8.28
N ASP A 74 -9.50 1.23 -7.18
CA ASP A 74 -10.60 2.16 -6.93
C ASP A 74 -10.17 3.26 -5.98
N MET A 75 -10.06 4.48 -6.50
CA MET A 75 -9.72 5.66 -5.73
C MET A 75 -10.74 5.94 -4.61
N GLN A 76 -11.97 5.44 -4.75
CA GLN A 76 -13.02 5.60 -3.74
C GLN A 76 -12.66 4.91 -2.42
N ASP A 77 -11.79 3.90 -2.44
CA ASP A 77 -11.33 3.25 -1.22
C ASP A 77 -10.57 4.20 -0.29
N ALA A 78 -10.09 5.35 -0.80
CA ALA A 78 -9.48 6.38 0.02
C ALA A 78 -10.43 6.90 1.12
N ALA A 79 -11.72 6.86 0.88
CA ALA A 79 -12.72 7.29 1.86
C ALA A 79 -12.75 6.39 3.11
N LYS A 80 -12.23 5.17 3.01
CA LYS A 80 -12.15 4.22 4.13
C LYS A 80 -10.91 4.43 4.99
N ALA A 81 -9.98 5.27 4.53
CA ALA A 81 -8.70 5.46 5.21
C ALA A 81 -8.71 6.70 6.09
N ASP A 82 -7.90 6.65 7.14
CA ASP A 82 -7.67 7.78 8.03
C ASP A 82 -6.64 8.74 7.45
N VAL A 83 -5.68 8.20 6.69
CA VAL A 83 -4.59 8.97 6.08
C VAL A 83 -4.35 8.48 4.67
N VAL A 84 -4.08 9.40 3.78
CA VAL A 84 -3.70 9.11 2.39
C VAL A 84 -2.25 9.52 2.21
N ILE A 85 -1.44 8.59 1.72
CA ILE A 85 -0.02 8.83 1.47
C ILE A 85 0.23 8.69 -0.02
N GLU A 86 0.82 9.70 -0.62
CA GLU A 86 1.26 9.65 -1.99
C GLU A 86 2.72 9.23 -2.05
N ALA A 87 2.97 8.01 -2.57
CA ALA A 87 4.30 7.43 -2.69
C ALA A 87 4.73 7.23 -4.14
N ALA A 88 3.91 7.65 -5.09
CA ALA A 88 4.25 7.54 -6.50
C ALA A 88 5.35 8.51 -6.87
N VAL A 89 6.40 8.02 -7.52
CA VAL A 89 7.44 8.88 -8.09
C VAL A 89 6.99 9.24 -9.50
N GLU A 90 6.26 10.34 -9.60
CA GLU A 90 5.55 10.71 -10.80
C GLU A 90 5.89 12.13 -11.25
N LYS A 91 5.50 12.42 -12.49
CA LYS A 91 5.50 13.78 -12.98
C LYS A 91 4.49 14.59 -12.17
N LEU A 92 4.81 15.88 -11.99
CA LEU A 92 4.00 16.78 -11.18
C LEU A 92 2.52 16.81 -11.59
N ASP A 93 2.24 16.75 -12.89
CA ASP A 93 0.88 16.80 -13.40
C ASP A 93 0.06 15.58 -12.95
N VAL A 94 0.68 14.41 -12.93
CA VAL A 94 0.02 13.18 -12.48
C VAL A 94 -0.32 13.29 -11.00
N LYS A 95 0.60 13.79 -10.18
CA LYS A 95 0.36 14.03 -8.76
C LYS A 95 -0.82 14.96 -8.52
N ARG A 96 -0.87 16.06 -9.22
CA ARG A 96 -1.98 17.02 -9.10
C ARG A 96 -3.32 16.39 -9.44
N SER A 97 -3.37 15.59 -10.50
CA SER A 97 -4.58 14.91 -10.90
C SER A 97 -5.06 13.94 -9.83
N LEU A 98 -4.16 13.17 -9.23
CA LEU A 98 -4.49 12.24 -8.16
C LEU A 98 -5.02 12.97 -6.92
N PHE A 99 -4.35 14.03 -6.50
CA PHE A 99 -4.80 14.82 -5.35
C PHE A 99 -6.15 15.49 -5.59
N SER A 100 -6.41 15.94 -6.80
CA SER A 100 -7.72 16.51 -7.14
C SER A 100 -8.84 15.50 -6.97
N LYS A 101 -8.61 14.24 -7.35
CA LYS A 101 -9.58 13.17 -7.13
C LYS A 101 -9.76 12.87 -5.65
N LEU A 102 -8.65 12.78 -4.91
CA LEU A 102 -8.68 12.45 -3.49
C LEU A 102 -9.37 13.51 -2.66
N SER A 103 -9.17 14.78 -2.96
CA SER A 103 -9.82 15.86 -2.21
C SER A 103 -11.33 15.87 -2.34
N GLY A 104 -11.89 15.21 -3.37
CA GLY A 104 -13.32 15.01 -3.51
C GLY A 104 -13.85 13.79 -2.78
N ILE A 105 -12.98 12.90 -2.33
CA ILE A 105 -13.34 11.62 -1.69
C ILE A 105 -13.07 11.65 -0.20
N VAL A 106 -11.90 12.13 0.18
CA VAL A 106 -11.47 12.23 1.59
C VAL A 106 -11.82 13.62 2.09
N SER A 107 -12.77 13.70 2.96
CA SER A 107 -13.23 14.98 3.50
C SER A 107 -12.51 15.36 4.78
#